data_dade7795284133d74bff3e578bd88124
#
_entry.id   dade7795284133d74bff3e578bd88124
#
_cell.length_a   1.000
_cell.length_b   1.000
_cell.length_c   1.000
_cell.angle_alpha   90.00
_cell.angle_beta   90.00
_cell.angle_gamma   90.00
#
_symmetry.space_group_name_H-M   'P 1'
#
loop_
_entity.id
_entity.type
_entity.pdbx_description
1 polymer ?
#
loop_
_entity_poly.entity_id
_entity_poly.type
_entity_poly.pdbx_seq_one_letter_code
_entity_poly.pdbx_strand_id
1 'polypeptide(L)'
;MVICAVVFDIGGVLEIDPDLGVIPMWENRLRLSAGELNERMHDAWVGGSIGAISEGDVHQALRDRLGLDERQVAGFLADIWREYLGTPNTELIEYARRLRPRYRTGILSNSFVGAREREQAAYGFEDLVDDIVYSHEAGMSKPDPRIYALACTRLGVRPEETVFVDDKVYCVAGAREAGMHAVHFQHNTQAIEDIDRLLAGS
;
A
#
# COMPACT_ATOMS: atom_id res chain seq x y z
N MET A 1 0.22 17.05 -23.56
CA MET A 1 -0.73 16.70 -22.48
C MET A 1 -0.06 17.16 -21.19
N VAL A 2 -0.75 17.85 -20.30
CA VAL A 2 -0.11 18.44 -19.11
C VAL A 2 -0.34 17.50 -17.94
N ILE A 3 0.72 16.99 -17.32
CA ILE A 3 0.64 16.24 -16.08
C ILE A 3 0.34 17.21 -14.93
N CYS A 4 -0.64 16.85 -14.10
CA CYS A 4 -1.11 17.67 -12.98
C CYS A 4 -0.93 16.98 -11.63
N ALA A 5 -0.78 15.65 -11.61
CA ALA A 5 -0.67 14.86 -10.38
C ALA A 5 0.37 13.75 -10.47
N VAL A 6 0.97 13.43 -9.30
CA VAL A 6 1.79 12.23 -9.11
C VAL A 6 1.26 11.45 -7.91
N VAL A 7 0.97 10.17 -8.12
CA VAL A 7 0.41 9.26 -7.11
C VAL A 7 1.39 8.12 -6.85
N PHE A 8 1.68 7.84 -5.60
CA PHE A 8 2.65 6.83 -5.17
C PHE A 8 1.95 5.65 -4.48
N ASP A 9 2.47 4.44 -4.67
CA ASP A 9 2.21 3.34 -3.74
C ASP A 9 2.99 3.55 -2.44
N ILE A 10 2.65 2.79 -1.40
CA ILE A 10 3.37 2.78 -0.12
C ILE A 10 4.37 1.63 -0.09
N GLY A 11 3.91 0.40 0.08
CA GLY A 11 4.74 -0.78 0.26
C GLY A 11 5.65 -1.04 -0.95
N GLY A 12 6.95 -1.19 -0.73
CA GLY A 12 7.95 -1.33 -1.78
C GLY A 12 8.30 -0.04 -2.53
N VAL A 13 7.66 1.10 -2.23
CA VAL A 13 7.87 2.40 -2.88
C VAL A 13 8.22 3.50 -1.88
N LEU A 14 7.23 4.02 -1.13
CA LEU A 14 7.48 5.02 -0.07
C LEU A 14 7.96 4.40 1.23
N GLU A 15 7.76 3.12 1.38
CA GLU A 15 8.15 2.27 2.48
C GLU A 15 8.85 1.04 1.93
N ILE A 16 9.96 0.61 2.55
CA ILE A 16 10.72 -0.57 2.16
C ILE A 16 10.43 -1.67 3.17
N ASP A 17 9.66 -2.64 2.76
CA ASP A 17 9.21 -3.76 3.59
C ASP A 17 10.35 -4.76 3.77
N PRO A 18 10.75 -5.09 5.01
CA PRO A 18 11.69 -6.18 5.23
C PRO A 18 10.97 -7.53 5.11
N ASP A 19 11.62 -8.50 4.50
CA ASP A 19 11.19 -9.89 4.62
C ASP A 19 11.73 -10.46 5.95
N LEU A 20 10.93 -10.37 7.01
CA LEU A 20 11.26 -10.92 8.32
C LEU A 20 10.85 -12.39 8.49
N GLY A 21 10.13 -12.93 7.51
CA GLY A 21 9.65 -14.31 7.53
C GLY A 21 8.66 -14.58 8.67
N VAL A 22 7.81 -13.60 8.99
CA VAL A 22 6.87 -13.69 10.13
C VAL A 22 5.92 -14.87 9.98
N ILE A 23 5.35 -15.08 8.79
CA ILE A 23 4.42 -16.20 8.56
C ILE A 23 5.10 -17.56 8.78
N PRO A 24 6.24 -17.89 8.13
CA PRO A 24 6.96 -19.15 8.40
C PRO A 24 7.38 -19.32 9.86
N MET A 25 7.78 -18.25 10.52
CA MET A 25 8.12 -18.28 11.95
C MET A 25 6.95 -18.69 12.83
N TRP A 26 5.76 -18.13 12.57
CA TRP A 26 4.57 -18.47 13.32
C TRP A 26 4.00 -19.84 12.95
N GLU A 27 4.09 -20.28 11.69
CA GLU A 27 3.78 -21.65 11.29
C GLU A 27 4.60 -22.66 12.08
N ASN A 28 5.92 -22.44 12.17
CA ASN A 28 6.81 -23.28 13.01
C ASN A 28 6.39 -23.28 14.49
N ARG A 29 6.11 -22.12 15.05
CA ARG A 29 5.70 -21.94 16.46
C ARG A 29 4.40 -22.68 16.77
N LEU A 30 3.46 -22.69 15.83
CA LEU A 30 2.15 -23.33 15.92
C LEU A 30 2.16 -24.78 15.43
N ARG A 31 3.28 -25.29 14.92
CA ARG A 31 3.42 -26.61 14.32
C ARG A 31 2.49 -26.85 13.12
N LEU A 32 2.28 -25.79 12.34
CA LEU A 32 1.54 -25.82 11.09
C LEU A 32 2.46 -26.18 9.92
N SER A 33 1.89 -26.70 8.85
CA SER A 33 2.58 -26.91 7.59
C SER A 33 2.84 -25.56 6.89
N ALA A 34 3.82 -25.51 5.99
CA ALA A 34 4.11 -24.32 5.22
C ALA A 34 2.89 -23.91 4.38
N GLY A 35 2.47 -22.64 4.49
CA GLY A 35 1.30 -22.07 3.83
C GLY A 35 -0.03 -22.30 4.57
N GLU A 36 -0.08 -23.18 5.57
CA GLU A 36 -1.32 -23.53 6.27
C GLU A 36 -1.92 -22.35 7.06
N LEU A 37 -1.07 -21.48 7.61
CA LEU A 37 -1.54 -20.27 8.29
C LEU A 37 -2.31 -19.37 7.31
N ASN A 38 -1.74 -19.09 6.16
CA ASN A 38 -2.38 -18.27 5.14
C ASN A 38 -3.65 -18.92 4.57
N GLU A 39 -3.67 -20.23 4.40
CA GLU A 39 -4.86 -20.97 4.00
C GLU A 39 -5.99 -20.80 5.00
N ARG A 40 -5.71 -21.03 6.30
CA ARG A 40 -6.71 -20.88 7.37
C ARG A 40 -7.23 -19.46 7.53
N MET A 41 -6.40 -18.47 7.25
CA MET A 41 -6.72 -17.05 7.43
C MET A 41 -7.16 -16.34 6.12
N HIS A 42 -7.20 -17.05 5.00
CA HIS A 42 -7.35 -16.47 3.66
C HIS A 42 -8.48 -15.44 3.54
N ASP A 43 -9.70 -15.82 3.93
CA ASP A 43 -10.86 -14.92 3.83
C ASP A 43 -10.79 -13.74 4.81
N ALA A 44 -10.12 -13.90 5.97
CA ALA A 44 -9.87 -12.80 6.89
C ALA A 44 -8.82 -11.82 6.32
N TRP A 45 -7.77 -12.33 5.65
CA TRP A 45 -6.82 -11.48 4.96
C TRP A 45 -7.47 -10.72 3.81
N VAL A 46 -8.25 -11.38 2.97
CA VAL A 46 -9.00 -10.75 1.88
C VAL A 46 -9.99 -9.73 2.42
N GLY A 47 -10.79 -10.11 3.43
CA GLY A 47 -11.76 -9.21 4.04
C GLY A 47 -11.13 -7.97 4.68
N GLY A 48 -10.01 -8.14 5.39
CA GLY A 48 -9.27 -7.04 6.01
C GLY A 48 -8.61 -6.10 4.98
N SER A 49 -8.16 -6.64 3.85
CA SER A 49 -7.51 -5.83 2.80
C SER A 49 -8.46 -4.89 2.05
N ILE A 50 -9.75 -5.19 2.05
CA ILE A 50 -10.79 -4.35 1.45
C ILE A 50 -11.78 -3.77 2.47
N GLY A 51 -11.50 -3.91 3.78
CA GLY A 51 -12.34 -3.39 4.85
C GLY A 51 -13.71 -4.03 4.97
N ALA A 52 -13.90 -5.23 4.40
CA ALA A 52 -15.13 -6.00 4.55
C ALA A 52 -15.34 -6.54 5.98
N ILE A 53 -14.26 -6.62 6.75
CA ILE A 53 -14.25 -6.96 8.17
C ILE A 53 -13.38 -5.95 8.93
N SER A 54 -13.64 -5.81 10.23
CA SER A 54 -12.85 -4.93 11.11
C SER A 54 -11.54 -5.60 11.57
N GLU A 55 -10.62 -4.80 12.10
CA GLU A 55 -9.41 -5.32 12.76
C GLU A 55 -9.77 -6.26 13.94
N GLY A 56 -10.85 -5.95 14.68
CA GLY A 56 -11.37 -6.83 15.73
C GLY A 56 -11.81 -8.20 15.23
N ASP A 57 -12.42 -8.26 14.05
CA ASP A 57 -12.82 -9.54 13.43
C ASP A 57 -11.59 -10.34 12.99
N VAL A 58 -10.52 -9.69 12.53
CA VAL A 58 -9.23 -10.34 12.24
C VAL A 58 -8.64 -10.94 13.52
N HIS A 59 -8.65 -10.21 14.64
CA HIS A 59 -8.20 -10.74 15.93
C HIS A 59 -9.03 -11.94 16.39
N GLN A 60 -10.34 -11.91 16.15
CA GLN A 60 -11.21 -13.04 16.47
C GLN A 60 -10.89 -14.25 15.58
N ALA A 61 -10.68 -14.02 14.27
CA ALA A 61 -10.29 -15.09 13.34
C ALA A 61 -8.96 -15.77 13.75
N LEU A 62 -7.97 -14.99 14.21
CA LEU A 62 -6.71 -15.54 14.72
C LEU A 62 -6.94 -16.47 15.92
N ARG A 63 -7.82 -16.10 16.86
CA ARG A 63 -8.19 -16.95 17.99
C ARG A 63 -8.89 -18.24 17.54
N ASP A 64 -9.91 -18.09 16.72
CA ASP A 64 -10.80 -19.20 16.36
C ASP A 64 -10.14 -20.22 15.43
N ARG A 65 -9.33 -19.77 14.51
CA ARG A 65 -8.77 -20.62 13.43
C ARG A 65 -7.37 -21.15 13.73
N LEU A 66 -6.58 -20.37 14.49
CA LEU A 66 -5.22 -20.75 14.87
C LEU A 66 -5.09 -21.17 16.33
N GLY A 67 -6.16 -21.04 17.14
CA GLY A 67 -6.17 -21.39 18.56
C GLY A 67 -5.29 -20.47 19.42
N LEU A 68 -5.06 -19.22 18.98
CA LEU A 68 -4.22 -18.28 19.71
C LEU A 68 -4.93 -17.70 20.93
N ASP A 69 -4.23 -17.63 22.05
CA ASP A 69 -4.67 -16.81 23.18
C ASP A 69 -4.44 -15.31 22.94
N GLU A 70 -4.96 -14.45 23.82
CA GLU A 70 -4.84 -12.98 23.66
C GLU A 70 -3.38 -12.50 23.58
N ARG A 71 -2.49 -13.09 24.36
CA ARG A 71 -1.06 -12.73 24.35
C ARG A 71 -0.39 -13.15 23.04
N GLN A 72 -0.75 -14.30 22.52
CA GLN A 72 -0.25 -14.80 21.24
C GLN A 72 -0.79 -13.97 20.08
N VAL A 73 -2.07 -13.58 20.08
CA VAL A 73 -2.64 -12.64 19.09
C VAL A 73 -1.87 -11.32 19.10
N ALA A 74 -1.68 -10.72 20.28
CA ALA A 74 -0.92 -9.48 20.40
C ALA A 74 0.53 -9.63 19.87
N GLY A 75 1.19 -10.73 20.17
CA GLY A 75 2.54 -11.02 19.69
C GLY A 75 2.59 -11.22 18.17
N PHE A 76 1.63 -11.96 17.60
CA PHE A 76 1.49 -12.16 16.17
C PHE A 76 1.31 -10.83 15.42
N LEU A 77 0.37 -10.02 15.90
CA LEU A 77 0.09 -8.71 15.29
C LEU A 77 1.28 -7.75 15.39
N ALA A 78 2.00 -7.76 16.52
CA ALA A 78 3.22 -6.95 16.65
C ALA A 78 4.30 -7.38 15.64
N ASP A 79 4.46 -8.68 15.40
CA ASP A 79 5.40 -9.19 14.40
C ASP A 79 4.97 -8.83 12.97
N ILE A 80 3.67 -9.02 12.63
CA ILE A 80 3.11 -8.67 11.31
C ILE A 80 3.26 -7.17 11.04
N TRP A 81 2.87 -6.30 11.97
CA TRP A 81 2.96 -4.85 11.77
C TRP A 81 4.42 -4.36 11.69
N ARG A 82 5.35 -5.02 12.37
CA ARG A 82 6.78 -4.70 12.21
C ARG A 82 7.30 -5.06 10.82
N GLU A 83 6.85 -6.16 10.22
CA GLU A 83 7.17 -6.54 8.85
C GLU A 83 6.47 -5.61 7.85
N TYR A 84 5.17 -5.33 8.08
CA TYR A 84 4.35 -4.49 7.22
C TYR A 84 4.90 -3.05 7.13
N LEU A 85 5.19 -2.40 8.26
CA LEU A 85 5.60 -0.99 8.27
C LEU A 85 7.02 -0.75 7.73
N GLY A 86 7.95 -1.69 7.85
CA GLY A 86 9.28 -1.56 7.27
C GLY A 86 10.06 -0.31 7.67
N THR A 87 10.71 0.32 6.70
CA THR A 87 11.47 1.57 6.86
C THR A 87 11.10 2.59 5.80
N PRO A 88 11.04 3.91 6.12
CA PRO A 88 10.66 4.93 5.16
C PRO A 88 11.72 5.10 4.07
N ASN A 89 11.29 5.18 2.82
CA ASN A 89 12.13 5.56 1.68
C ASN A 89 12.31 7.09 1.67
N THR A 90 13.20 7.58 2.52
CA THR A 90 13.36 9.01 2.79
C THR A 90 13.68 9.82 1.54
N GLU A 91 14.45 9.26 0.60
CA GLU A 91 14.80 9.94 -0.66
C GLU A 91 13.56 10.20 -1.53
N LEU A 92 12.71 9.20 -1.70
CA LEU A 92 11.50 9.34 -2.50
C LEU A 92 10.42 10.17 -1.79
N ILE A 93 10.33 10.06 -0.46
CA ILE A 93 9.47 10.92 0.36
C ILE A 93 9.85 12.40 0.21
N GLU A 94 11.14 12.74 0.27
CA GLU A 94 11.62 14.11 0.05
C GLU A 94 11.37 14.57 -1.40
N TYR A 95 11.49 13.68 -2.37
CA TYR A 95 11.13 13.99 -3.76
C TYR A 95 9.63 14.29 -3.88
N ALA A 96 8.75 13.46 -3.34
CA ALA A 96 7.30 13.68 -3.33
C ALA A 96 6.93 15.03 -2.68
N ARG A 97 7.58 15.38 -1.57
CA ARG A 97 7.39 16.68 -0.90
C ARG A 97 7.75 17.86 -1.79
N ARG A 98 8.83 17.76 -2.59
CA ARG A 98 9.23 18.82 -3.54
C ARG A 98 8.27 18.99 -4.72
N LEU A 99 7.52 17.97 -5.09
CA LEU A 99 6.52 18.04 -6.17
C LEU A 99 5.29 18.88 -5.77
N ARG A 100 4.88 18.83 -4.52
CA ARG A 100 3.63 19.38 -4.01
C ARG A 100 3.35 20.85 -4.34
N PRO A 101 4.32 21.76 -4.39
CA PRO A 101 4.05 23.15 -4.77
C PRO A 101 3.57 23.34 -6.22
N ARG A 102 3.85 22.36 -7.10
CA ARG A 102 3.59 22.45 -8.56
C ARG A 102 2.58 21.42 -9.05
N TYR A 103 2.49 20.29 -8.39
CA TYR A 103 1.66 19.15 -8.77
C TYR A 103 0.80 18.70 -7.58
N ARG A 104 -0.39 18.18 -7.86
CA ARG A 104 -1.11 17.43 -6.86
C ARG A 104 -0.33 16.15 -6.54
N THR A 105 -0.30 15.78 -5.27
CA THR A 105 0.34 14.55 -4.84
C THR A 105 -0.66 13.65 -4.14
N GLY A 106 -0.57 12.36 -4.38
CA GLY A 106 -1.46 11.38 -3.74
C GLY A 106 -0.74 10.09 -3.40
N ILE A 107 -1.43 9.30 -2.59
CA ILE A 107 -1.06 7.92 -2.31
C ILE A 107 -2.24 7.02 -2.71
N LEU A 108 -1.91 5.86 -3.30
CA LEU A 108 -2.86 4.79 -3.63
C LEU A 108 -2.27 3.45 -3.22
N SER A 109 -2.70 2.90 -2.09
CA SER A 109 -2.11 1.71 -1.47
C SER A 109 -3.09 0.55 -1.34
N ASN A 110 -2.64 -0.66 -1.72
CA ASN A 110 -3.25 -1.89 -1.25
C ASN A 110 -2.80 -2.13 0.19
N SER A 111 -3.72 -2.03 1.12
CA SER A 111 -3.46 -1.92 2.54
C SER A 111 -4.32 -2.90 3.35
N PHE A 112 -4.30 -2.75 4.65
CA PHE A 112 -5.05 -3.60 5.57
C PHE A 112 -5.73 -2.74 6.65
N VAL A 113 -6.82 -3.25 7.24
CA VAL A 113 -7.51 -2.56 8.35
C VAL A 113 -6.54 -2.22 9.48
N GLY A 114 -6.49 -0.94 9.88
CA GLY A 114 -5.56 -0.40 10.87
C GLY A 114 -4.22 0.11 10.30
N ALA A 115 -4.00 0.06 8.98
CA ALA A 115 -2.77 0.55 8.35
C ALA A 115 -2.65 2.09 8.43
N ARG A 116 -3.72 2.83 8.12
CA ARG A 116 -3.70 4.31 8.11
C ARG A 116 -3.14 4.90 9.39
N GLU A 117 -3.67 4.47 10.53
CA GLU A 117 -3.27 5.01 11.83
C GLU A 117 -1.81 4.70 12.14
N ARG A 118 -1.34 3.51 11.76
CA ARG A 118 0.04 3.07 12.01
C ARG A 118 1.04 3.77 11.08
N GLU A 119 0.73 3.87 9.80
CA GLU A 119 1.57 4.57 8.82
C GLU A 119 1.59 6.08 9.09
N GLN A 120 0.45 6.69 9.49
CA GLN A 120 0.44 8.09 9.92
C GLN A 120 1.30 8.30 11.16
N ALA A 121 1.21 7.41 12.14
CA ALA A 121 2.02 7.51 13.36
C ALA A 121 3.53 7.30 13.10
N ALA A 122 3.87 6.41 12.13
CA ALA A 122 5.25 6.08 11.81
C ALA A 122 5.90 7.08 10.84
N TYR A 123 5.16 7.55 9.83
CA TYR A 123 5.73 8.26 8.68
C TYR A 123 5.09 9.62 8.38
N GLY A 124 3.89 9.92 8.89
CA GLY A 124 3.20 11.18 8.66
C GLY A 124 2.73 11.35 7.21
N PHE A 125 2.27 10.31 6.55
CA PHE A 125 1.87 10.35 5.12
C PHE A 125 0.70 11.30 4.84
N GLU A 126 -0.20 11.54 5.81
CA GLU A 126 -1.30 12.51 5.65
C GLU A 126 -0.78 13.96 5.50
N ASP A 127 0.40 14.25 6.04
CA ASP A 127 1.04 15.56 5.90
C ASP A 127 1.90 15.67 4.61
N LEU A 128 2.25 14.52 4.02
CA LEU A 128 3.11 14.43 2.84
C LEU A 128 2.37 14.77 1.56
N VAL A 129 1.13 14.29 1.41
CA VAL A 129 0.35 14.35 0.16
C VAL A 129 -0.97 15.11 0.32
N ASP A 130 -1.65 15.40 -0.81
CA ASP A 130 -2.95 16.07 -0.80
C ASP A 130 -4.10 15.12 -0.51
N ASP A 131 -3.97 13.82 -0.89
CA ASP A 131 -4.97 12.79 -0.61
C ASP A 131 -4.38 11.38 -0.56
N ILE A 132 -5.02 10.48 0.20
CA ILE A 132 -4.63 9.07 0.32
C ILE A 132 -5.85 8.18 0.10
N VAL A 133 -5.71 7.21 -0.81
CA VAL A 133 -6.67 6.14 -1.04
C VAL A 133 -6.10 4.82 -0.54
N TYR A 134 -6.70 4.27 0.50
CA TYR A 134 -6.41 2.94 1.01
C TYR A 134 -7.44 1.92 0.54
N SER A 135 -7.01 0.74 0.12
CA SER A 135 -7.91 -0.32 -0.37
C SER A 135 -8.95 -0.74 0.67
N HIS A 136 -8.54 -0.85 1.94
CA HIS A 136 -9.44 -1.24 3.04
C HIS A 136 -10.50 -0.19 3.37
N GLU A 137 -10.31 1.07 2.99
CA GLU A 137 -11.31 2.13 3.11
C GLU A 137 -12.17 2.25 1.86
N ALA A 138 -11.58 1.97 0.69
CA ALA A 138 -12.25 2.07 -0.60
C ALA A 138 -13.15 0.86 -0.93
N GLY A 139 -13.00 -0.25 -0.21
CA GLY A 139 -13.72 -1.49 -0.49
C GLY A 139 -13.26 -2.21 -1.77
N MET A 140 -12.10 -1.85 -2.31
CA MET A 140 -11.53 -2.40 -3.53
C MET A 140 -10.01 -2.21 -3.55
N SER A 141 -9.29 -3.01 -4.34
CA SER A 141 -7.82 -2.98 -4.39
C SER A 141 -7.31 -2.89 -5.83
N LYS A 142 -6.09 -2.38 -6.01
CA LYS A 142 -5.37 -2.47 -7.28
C LYS A 142 -5.24 -3.96 -7.67
N PRO A 143 -5.44 -4.37 -8.92
CA PRO A 143 -5.58 -3.54 -10.12
C PRO A 143 -7.03 -3.25 -10.56
N ASP A 144 -8.04 -3.25 -9.67
CA ASP A 144 -9.40 -2.86 -10.06
C ASP A 144 -9.40 -1.44 -10.63
N PRO A 145 -9.90 -1.21 -11.87
CA PRO A 145 -9.85 0.11 -12.51
C PRO A 145 -10.58 1.20 -11.73
N ARG A 146 -11.58 0.83 -10.91
CA ARG A 146 -12.36 1.76 -10.10
C ARG A 146 -11.52 2.47 -9.03
N ILE A 147 -10.47 1.83 -8.51
CA ILE A 147 -9.63 2.43 -7.47
C ILE A 147 -8.72 3.53 -8.03
N TYR A 148 -8.22 3.37 -9.27
CA TYR A 148 -7.46 4.41 -9.96
C TYR A 148 -8.36 5.60 -10.31
N ALA A 149 -9.59 5.35 -10.79
CA ALA A 149 -10.56 6.41 -11.05
C ALA A 149 -10.94 7.16 -9.77
N LEU A 150 -11.05 6.47 -8.63
CA LEU A 150 -11.30 7.08 -7.33
C LEU A 150 -10.16 8.01 -6.92
N ALA A 151 -8.89 7.56 -7.05
CA ALA A 151 -7.72 8.38 -6.74
C ALA A 151 -7.67 9.67 -7.58
N CYS A 152 -7.89 9.55 -8.89
CA CYS A 152 -7.98 10.72 -9.77
C CYS A 152 -9.11 11.67 -9.37
N THR A 153 -10.30 11.13 -9.08
CA THR A 153 -11.48 11.92 -8.68
C THR A 153 -11.22 12.71 -7.40
N ARG A 154 -10.59 12.07 -6.39
CA ARG A 154 -10.28 12.71 -5.10
C ARG A 154 -9.23 13.81 -5.24
N LEU A 155 -8.28 13.64 -6.14
CA LEU A 155 -7.27 14.67 -6.48
C LEU A 155 -7.81 15.76 -7.42
N GLY A 156 -8.98 15.57 -8.02
CA GLY A 156 -9.59 16.52 -8.97
C GLY A 156 -8.86 16.58 -10.31
N VAL A 157 -8.29 15.47 -10.78
CA VAL A 157 -7.54 15.33 -12.03
C VAL A 157 -8.09 14.21 -12.90
N ARG A 158 -7.72 14.18 -14.17
CA ARG A 158 -8.05 13.09 -15.07
C ARG A 158 -6.95 12.04 -15.07
N PRO A 159 -7.25 10.76 -15.41
CA PRO A 159 -6.23 9.71 -15.49
C PRO A 159 -5.02 10.09 -16.35
N GLU A 160 -5.26 10.63 -17.54
CA GLU A 160 -4.20 11.04 -18.49
C GLU A 160 -3.35 12.25 -18.01
N GLU A 161 -3.75 12.92 -16.92
CA GLU A 161 -3.01 13.98 -16.25
C GLU A 161 -2.22 13.49 -15.04
N THR A 162 -2.23 12.18 -14.80
CA THR A 162 -1.70 11.55 -13.58
C THR A 162 -0.55 10.59 -13.91
N VAL A 163 0.53 10.68 -13.13
CA VAL A 163 1.59 9.66 -13.09
C VAL A 163 1.38 8.81 -11.84
N PHE A 164 1.34 7.49 -12.01
CA PHE A 164 1.27 6.52 -10.91
C PHE A 164 2.59 5.77 -10.79
N VAL A 165 3.07 5.55 -9.57
CA VAL A 165 4.35 4.88 -9.27
C VAL A 165 4.10 3.69 -8.35
N ASP A 166 4.48 2.48 -8.78
CA ASP A 166 4.21 1.23 -8.05
C ASP A 166 5.28 0.18 -8.40
N ASP A 167 5.65 -0.68 -7.46
CA ASP A 167 6.63 -1.75 -7.63
C ASP A 167 6.05 -3.03 -8.24
N LYS A 168 4.71 -3.18 -8.24
CA LYS A 168 4.04 -4.35 -8.78
C LYS A 168 3.65 -4.16 -10.23
N VAL A 169 4.20 -4.98 -11.12
CA VAL A 169 3.95 -4.93 -12.56
C VAL A 169 2.46 -4.94 -12.91
N TYR A 170 1.65 -5.74 -12.20
CA TYR A 170 0.22 -5.83 -12.47
C TYR A 170 -0.54 -4.57 -12.04
N CYS A 171 -0.11 -3.87 -10.99
CA CYS A 171 -0.68 -2.58 -10.58
C CYS A 171 -0.34 -1.48 -11.61
N VAL A 172 0.92 -1.45 -12.07
CA VAL A 172 1.36 -0.56 -13.15
C VAL A 172 0.56 -0.79 -14.43
N ALA A 173 0.32 -2.06 -14.80
CA ALA A 173 -0.50 -2.40 -15.96
C ALA A 173 -1.94 -1.90 -15.79
N GLY A 174 -2.57 -2.16 -14.64
CA GLY A 174 -3.92 -1.68 -14.32
C GLY A 174 -4.06 -0.16 -14.36
N ALA A 175 -3.06 0.57 -13.87
CA ALA A 175 -3.03 2.03 -13.96
C ALA A 175 -3.00 2.53 -15.42
N ARG A 176 -2.19 1.88 -16.28
CA ARG A 176 -2.13 2.20 -17.72
C ARG A 176 -3.45 1.90 -18.41
N GLU A 177 -4.08 0.77 -18.10
CA GLU A 177 -5.41 0.42 -18.63
C GLU A 177 -6.49 1.42 -18.18
N ALA A 178 -6.35 1.99 -16.98
CA ALA A 178 -7.20 3.07 -16.48
C ALA A 178 -6.89 4.44 -17.11
N GLY A 179 -5.88 4.53 -18.01
CA GLY A 179 -5.53 5.74 -18.74
C GLY A 179 -4.47 6.62 -18.06
N MET A 180 -3.87 6.19 -16.95
CA MET A 180 -2.79 6.90 -16.27
C MET A 180 -1.45 6.66 -16.98
N HIS A 181 -0.52 7.60 -16.86
CA HIS A 181 0.89 7.31 -17.05
C HIS A 181 1.36 6.51 -15.82
N ALA A 182 2.18 5.48 -16.02
CA ALA A 182 2.63 4.68 -14.89
C ALA A 182 4.10 4.28 -14.99
N VAL A 183 4.82 4.49 -13.89
CA VAL A 183 6.22 4.16 -13.67
C VAL A 183 6.30 2.90 -12.83
N HIS A 184 7.00 1.87 -13.35
CA HIS A 184 7.34 0.71 -12.56
C HIS A 184 8.56 1.04 -11.70
N PHE A 185 8.36 1.12 -10.38
CA PHE A 185 9.42 1.40 -9.43
C PHE A 185 10.39 0.23 -9.33
N GLN A 186 11.66 0.47 -9.50
CA GLN A 186 12.75 -0.49 -9.29
C GLN A 186 13.77 0.03 -8.27
N HIS A 187 14.08 1.32 -8.34
CA HIS A 187 14.91 2.05 -7.38
C HIS A 187 14.72 3.57 -7.56
N ASN A 188 15.10 4.33 -6.56
CA ASN A 188 14.81 5.77 -6.50
C ASN A 188 15.28 6.55 -7.72
N THR A 189 16.55 6.38 -8.11
CA THR A 189 17.12 7.15 -9.24
C THR A 189 16.32 6.95 -10.52
N GLN A 190 16.03 5.69 -10.88
CA GLN A 190 15.24 5.38 -12.09
C GLN A 190 13.83 5.98 -11.98
N ALA A 191 13.13 5.80 -10.85
CA ALA A 191 11.78 6.28 -10.68
C ALA A 191 11.70 7.81 -10.78
N ILE A 192 12.62 8.53 -10.12
CA ILE A 192 12.70 9.99 -10.16
C ILE A 192 12.96 10.47 -11.60
N GLU A 193 13.92 9.86 -12.31
CA GLU A 193 14.22 10.22 -13.71
C GLU A 193 13.02 9.97 -14.65
N ASP A 194 12.30 8.87 -14.46
CA ASP A 194 11.13 8.54 -15.27
C ASP A 194 9.95 9.48 -14.98
N ILE A 195 9.72 9.84 -13.72
CA ILE A 195 8.72 10.84 -13.35
C ILE A 195 9.10 12.19 -13.95
N ASP A 196 10.34 12.67 -13.74
CA ASP A 196 10.80 13.97 -14.24
C ASP A 196 10.69 14.07 -15.77
N ARG A 197 10.96 12.98 -16.49
CA ARG A 197 10.80 12.92 -17.95
C ARG A 197 9.34 13.09 -18.37
N LEU A 198 8.39 12.47 -17.67
CA LEU A 198 6.95 12.64 -17.91
C LEU A 198 6.49 14.05 -17.59
N LEU A 199 6.98 14.64 -16.51
CA LEU A 199 6.65 16.01 -16.10
C LEU A 199 7.23 17.06 -17.06
N ALA A 200 8.41 16.83 -17.64
CA ALA A 200 9.06 17.75 -18.59
C ALA A 200 8.47 17.67 -20.01
N GLY A 201 7.93 16.51 -20.40
CA GLY A 201 7.33 16.28 -21.72
C GLY A 201 5.85 16.66 -21.83
N SER A 202 5.30 17.23 -20.78
CA SER A 202 3.88 17.60 -20.64
C SER A 202 3.58 19.06 -20.94
#